data_59b6878603c3db8d54bf6b488e23f7f4
#
_entry.id   59b6878603c3db8d54bf6b488e23f7f4
#
_cell.length_a   1.000
_cell.length_b   1.000
_cell.length_c   1.000
_cell.angle_alpha   90.00
_cell.angle_beta   90.00
_cell.angle_gamma   90.00
#
_symmetry.space_group_name_H-M   'P 1'
#
loop_
_entity.id
_entity.type
_entity.pdbx_description
1 polymer ?
#
loop_
_entity_poly.entity_id
_entity_poly.type
_entity_poly.pdbx_seq_one_letter_code
_entity_poly.pdbx_strand_id
1 'polypeptide(L)'
;MTKEKKVSITIDNRKVEAKAGLTILQAAREAGMDIPSLCALEHLPSYGACRLCVVEVDGIRGFPTSCTTPVEEGMVIRTDTAEVKTLRQEVLKLLLSEHPASCLFCGEQDECKDFQGTIRKVGVTTGCRYCPNDTLCELQDITQKVGLTETSYPVYYRNFPIEKEDPFYDRDYNLCILCGRCVRVCNDIRLNGTLSFNQRGKQTTIGPAFGRTHLEAGCEFCGACVAVCPTGALSAKVSKWSGKPDAIIESTCPYCPTGCTLDLKVKDGEVVDVSADYDSPTEHGLICVKGRFAIPEYVLSPDRLATPTILGPEGYDFIDWSGALDKAAEKIKEAGEKTCVVVSPDLSTEDLFVAQKFAREVVGTEAILSSVIYDLGSDFVSFVDLVLTSETIDSVEDAKGILSIGLDTTYGFTPLGIAVKKAARKDATLVTIDKGECNLDFLAEQGFQSNPEGWPEFLDGII
;
A
#
# COMPACT_ATOMS: atom_id res chain seq x y z
N MET A 1 10.55 28.38 -14.78
CA MET A 1 9.77 27.24 -15.37
C MET A 1 10.39 26.91 -16.73
N THR A 2 11.25 25.93 -16.78
CA THR A 2 11.79 25.39 -18.05
C THR A 2 10.64 24.73 -18.80
N LYS A 3 10.36 25.16 -20.03
CA LYS A 3 9.36 24.51 -20.89
C LYS A 3 9.76 23.04 -21.06
N GLU A 4 8.96 22.11 -20.53
CA GLU A 4 9.13 20.69 -20.77
C GLU A 4 9.17 20.43 -22.27
N LYS A 5 10.24 19.82 -22.75
CA LYS A 5 10.40 19.47 -24.16
C LYS A 5 9.39 18.38 -24.51
N LYS A 6 8.52 18.65 -25.45
CA LYS A 6 7.57 17.65 -26.00
C LYS A 6 8.12 17.06 -27.28
N VAL A 7 7.75 15.82 -27.57
CA VAL A 7 8.01 15.08 -28.81
C VAL A 7 6.69 14.64 -29.42
N SER A 8 6.58 14.70 -30.75
CA SER A 8 5.41 14.25 -31.48
C SER A 8 5.67 12.85 -32.03
N ILE A 9 4.81 11.91 -31.63
CA ILE A 9 4.89 10.50 -32.03
C ILE A 9 3.56 10.06 -32.62
N THR A 10 3.55 8.91 -33.29
CA THR A 10 2.32 8.31 -33.82
C THR A 10 2.16 6.91 -33.18
N ILE A 11 1.05 6.65 -32.52
CA ILE A 11 0.70 5.33 -31.96
C ILE A 11 -0.60 4.86 -32.60
N ASP A 12 -0.58 3.70 -33.27
CA ASP A 12 -1.73 3.13 -33.97
C ASP A 12 -2.50 4.14 -34.82
N ASN A 13 -1.77 4.91 -35.65
CA ASN A 13 -2.27 6.01 -36.53
C ASN A 13 -2.82 7.25 -35.77
N ARG A 14 -2.67 7.37 -34.47
CA ARG A 14 -3.02 8.57 -33.69
C ARG A 14 -1.76 9.38 -33.39
N LYS A 15 -1.78 10.66 -33.68
CA LYS A 15 -0.73 11.59 -33.25
C LYS A 15 -0.85 11.85 -31.74
N VAL A 16 0.25 11.72 -31.03
CA VAL A 16 0.36 11.89 -29.58
C VAL A 16 1.52 12.84 -29.30
N GLU A 17 1.25 13.88 -28.53
CA GLU A 17 2.25 14.77 -27.96
C GLU A 17 2.68 14.22 -26.58
N ALA A 18 3.89 13.73 -26.46
CA ALA A 18 4.41 13.18 -25.22
C ALA A 18 5.55 14.02 -24.64
N LYS A 19 5.76 13.99 -23.35
CA LYS A 19 6.93 14.59 -22.70
C LYS A 19 8.18 13.83 -23.11
N ALA A 20 9.26 14.54 -23.44
CA ALA A 20 10.55 13.91 -23.73
C ALA A 20 11.06 13.16 -22.49
N GLY A 21 11.55 11.93 -22.69
CA GLY A 21 12.04 11.07 -21.63
C GLY A 21 11.01 10.05 -21.11
N LEU A 22 9.72 10.18 -21.47
CA LEU A 22 8.76 9.11 -21.21
C LEU A 22 9.09 7.86 -22.02
N THR A 23 8.69 6.72 -21.53
CA THR A 23 8.69 5.47 -22.31
C THR A 23 7.46 5.40 -23.21
N ILE A 24 7.51 4.58 -24.26
CA ILE A 24 6.36 4.34 -25.14
C ILE A 24 5.13 3.92 -24.33
N LEU A 25 5.29 3.07 -23.30
CA LEU A 25 4.19 2.62 -22.44
C LEU A 25 3.55 3.78 -21.67
N GLN A 26 4.36 4.68 -21.11
CA GLN A 26 3.87 5.84 -20.37
C GLN A 26 3.13 6.80 -21.31
N ALA A 27 3.73 7.12 -22.46
CA ALA A 27 3.10 7.99 -23.46
C ALA A 27 1.76 7.40 -23.99
N ALA A 28 1.69 6.08 -24.19
CA ALA A 28 0.46 5.41 -24.59
C ALA A 28 -0.63 5.52 -23.51
N ARG A 29 -0.28 5.29 -22.24
CA ARG A 29 -1.21 5.40 -21.10
C ARG A 29 -1.74 6.83 -20.92
N GLU A 30 -0.87 7.86 -20.98
CA GLU A 30 -1.29 9.26 -20.94
C GLU A 30 -2.25 9.61 -22.08
N ALA A 31 -2.11 8.94 -23.23
CA ALA A 31 -3.00 9.10 -24.39
C ALA A 31 -4.26 8.19 -24.32
N GLY A 32 -4.51 7.49 -23.19
CA GLY A 32 -5.64 6.59 -23.01
C GLY A 32 -5.56 5.29 -23.81
N MET A 33 -4.35 4.89 -24.24
CA MET A 33 -4.11 3.65 -24.97
C MET A 33 -3.47 2.61 -24.04
N ASP A 34 -4.05 1.42 -24.01
CA ASP A 34 -3.62 0.37 -23.10
C ASP A 34 -2.74 -0.69 -23.82
N ILE A 35 -1.49 -0.79 -23.40
CA ILE A 35 -0.55 -1.83 -23.81
C ILE A 35 -0.39 -2.83 -22.65
N PRO A 36 -0.66 -4.14 -22.87
CA PRO A 36 -0.64 -5.12 -21.79
C PRO A 36 0.76 -5.28 -21.17
N SER A 37 0.82 -5.31 -19.84
CA SER A 37 2.08 -5.46 -19.10
C SER A 37 1.82 -6.05 -17.72
N LEU A 38 2.65 -7.01 -17.27
CA LEU A 38 2.62 -7.62 -15.94
C LEU A 38 3.75 -7.15 -15.03
N CYS A 39 4.85 -6.66 -15.57
CA CYS A 39 5.98 -6.21 -14.75
C CYS A 39 6.06 -4.68 -14.59
N ALA A 40 5.50 -3.90 -15.50
CA ALA A 40 5.46 -2.44 -15.37
C ALA A 40 4.31 -2.00 -14.48
N LEU A 41 4.58 -1.06 -13.61
CA LEU A 41 3.63 -0.34 -12.78
C LEU A 41 4.03 1.13 -12.77
N GLU A 42 3.05 2.05 -12.70
CA GLU A 42 3.28 3.48 -12.90
C GLU A 42 4.33 4.06 -11.94
N HIS A 43 4.23 3.69 -10.69
CA HIS A 43 5.10 4.19 -9.62
C HIS A 43 6.39 3.38 -9.43
N LEU A 44 6.69 2.41 -10.33
CA LEU A 44 7.90 1.60 -10.25
C LEU A 44 8.84 1.86 -11.43
N PRO A 45 10.16 1.86 -11.22
CA PRO A 45 11.12 1.91 -12.32
C PRO A 45 10.85 0.81 -13.35
N SER A 46 11.04 1.10 -14.63
CA SER A 46 10.82 0.14 -15.69
C SER A 46 11.80 -1.05 -15.60
N TYR A 47 11.33 -2.26 -15.94
CA TYR A 47 12.12 -3.48 -15.76
C TYR A 47 12.23 -4.37 -17.01
N GLY A 48 11.18 -4.43 -17.85
CA GLY A 48 11.18 -5.18 -19.11
C GLY A 48 11.15 -6.71 -18.96
N ALA A 49 10.80 -7.26 -17.80
CA ALA A 49 10.89 -8.70 -17.52
C ALA A 49 9.81 -9.54 -18.21
N CYS A 50 8.53 -9.13 -18.17
CA CYS A 50 7.41 -9.96 -18.62
C CYS A 50 7.29 -10.06 -20.14
N ARG A 51 7.89 -9.17 -20.91
CA ARG A 51 7.90 -9.12 -22.39
C ARG A 51 6.52 -9.01 -23.06
N LEU A 52 5.46 -8.71 -22.31
CA LEU A 52 4.11 -8.57 -22.87
C LEU A 52 3.87 -7.22 -23.56
N CYS A 53 4.60 -6.18 -23.14
CA CYS A 53 4.44 -4.84 -23.68
C CYS A 53 5.22 -4.60 -24.99
N VAL A 54 5.55 -5.65 -25.73
CA VAL A 54 6.23 -5.54 -27.02
C VAL A 54 5.38 -4.81 -28.03
N VAL A 55 6.02 -3.97 -28.86
CA VAL A 55 5.41 -3.16 -29.92
C VAL A 55 6.28 -3.24 -31.17
N GLU A 56 5.71 -2.88 -32.31
CA GLU A 56 6.43 -2.65 -33.55
C GLU A 56 6.73 -1.16 -33.67
N VAL A 57 7.98 -0.82 -34.03
CA VAL A 57 8.40 0.57 -34.21
C VAL A 57 9.13 0.69 -35.56
N ASP A 58 8.70 1.65 -36.40
CA ASP A 58 9.31 1.86 -37.70
C ASP A 58 10.81 2.18 -37.55
N GLY A 59 11.63 1.49 -38.34
CA GLY A 59 13.09 1.65 -38.31
C GLY A 59 13.81 0.90 -37.21
N ILE A 60 13.11 0.28 -36.25
CA ILE A 60 13.71 -0.55 -35.19
C ILE A 60 13.53 -2.04 -35.53
N ARG A 61 14.64 -2.76 -35.58
CA ARG A 61 14.60 -4.22 -35.83
C ARG A 61 14.02 -4.98 -34.63
N GLY A 62 13.03 -5.82 -34.90
CA GLY A 62 12.39 -6.67 -33.88
C GLY A 62 11.27 -5.94 -33.14
N PHE A 63 10.95 -6.39 -31.93
CA PHE A 63 9.82 -5.92 -31.14
C PHE A 63 10.31 -5.39 -29.80
N PRO A 64 10.66 -4.10 -29.69
CA PRO A 64 11.10 -3.50 -28.44
C PRO A 64 9.99 -3.55 -27.38
N THR A 65 10.39 -3.55 -26.11
CA THR A 65 9.44 -3.44 -24.99
C THR A 65 9.08 -1.99 -24.76
N SER A 66 7.81 -1.65 -24.87
CA SER A 66 7.32 -0.28 -24.71
C SER A 66 7.61 0.32 -23.32
N CYS A 67 7.71 -0.50 -22.29
CA CYS A 67 7.99 -0.03 -20.92
C CYS A 67 9.44 0.44 -20.69
N THR A 68 10.38 0.08 -21.56
CA THR A 68 11.81 0.44 -21.44
C THR A 68 12.36 1.23 -22.61
N THR A 69 11.56 1.45 -23.65
CA THR A 69 11.95 2.21 -24.84
C THR A 69 11.48 3.65 -24.70
N PRO A 70 12.38 4.64 -24.64
CA PRO A 70 11.99 6.05 -24.58
C PRO A 70 11.37 6.50 -25.91
N VAL A 71 10.50 7.51 -25.86
CA VAL A 71 9.92 8.12 -27.04
C VAL A 71 10.89 9.11 -27.69
N GLU A 72 10.93 9.11 -29.02
CA GLU A 72 11.73 10.04 -29.83
C GLU A 72 10.84 10.73 -30.88
N GLU A 73 11.26 11.91 -31.32
CA GLU A 73 10.53 12.72 -32.30
C GLU A 73 10.29 11.96 -33.60
N GLY A 74 9.05 11.98 -34.08
CA GLY A 74 8.65 11.32 -35.32
C GLY A 74 8.50 9.80 -35.26
N MET A 75 8.62 9.19 -34.08
CA MET A 75 8.51 7.75 -33.90
C MET A 75 7.10 7.25 -34.30
N VAL A 76 7.03 6.18 -35.10
CA VAL A 76 5.78 5.52 -35.50
C VAL A 76 5.72 4.14 -34.85
N ILE A 77 4.68 3.94 -34.03
CA ILE A 77 4.52 2.77 -33.16
C ILE A 77 3.21 2.06 -33.51
N ARG A 78 3.24 0.74 -33.62
CA ARG A 78 2.04 -0.11 -33.77
C ARG A 78 1.96 -1.07 -32.60
N THR A 79 0.84 -1.06 -31.91
CA THR A 79 0.64 -1.85 -30.71
C THR A 79 -0.19 -3.10 -30.91
N ASP A 80 -0.86 -3.23 -32.08
CA ASP A 80 -1.88 -4.25 -32.33
C ASP A 80 -1.75 -4.92 -33.72
N THR A 81 -0.50 -5.16 -34.19
CA THR A 81 -0.25 -5.95 -35.41
C THR A 81 -0.46 -7.43 -35.16
N ALA A 82 -0.64 -8.23 -36.23
CA ALA A 82 -0.79 -9.68 -36.15
C ALA A 82 0.43 -10.33 -35.48
N GLU A 83 1.62 -9.84 -35.79
CA GLU A 83 2.89 -10.30 -35.26
C GLU A 83 3.00 -9.99 -33.75
N VAL A 84 2.63 -8.77 -33.34
CA VAL A 84 2.60 -8.36 -31.92
C VAL A 84 1.64 -9.23 -31.11
N LYS A 85 0.43 -9.49 -31.65
CA LYS A 85 -0.56 -10.39 -31.00
C LYS A 85 0.00 -11.80 -30.82
N THR A 86 0.55 -12.36 -31.86
CA THR A 86 1.16 -13.70 -31.83
C THR A 86 2.28 -13.78 -30.78
N LEU A 87 3.18 -12.80 -30.74
CA LEU A 87 4.25 -12.75 -29.75
C LEU A 87 3.72 -12.66 -28.32
N ARG A 88 2.72 -11.85 -28.06
CA ARG A 88 2.10 -11.75 -26.73
C ARG A 88 1.43 -13.05 -26.31
N GLN A 89 0.75 -13.74 -27.23
CA GLN A 89 0.17 -15.05 -26.97
C GLN A 89 1.23 -16.09 -26.62
N GLU A 90 2.33 -16.15 -27.38
CA GLU A 90 3.44 -17.07 -27.10
C GLU A 90 4.12 -16.76 -25.76
N VAL A 91 4.33 -15.49 -25.42
CA VAL A 91 4.86 -15.09 -24.11
C VAL A 91 3.92 -15.51 -22.97
N LEU A 92 2.61 -15.35 -23.14
CA LEU A 92 1.62 -15.81 -22.14
C LEU A 92 1.63 -17.32 -22.01
N LYS A 93 1.67 -18.09 -23.11
CA LYS A 93 1.78 -19.56 -23.06
C LYS A 93 3.02 -20.00 -22.27
N LEU A 94 4.17 -19.32 -22.46
CA LEU A 94 5.38 -19.60 -21.70
C LEU A 94 5.23 -19.26 -20.21
N LEU A 95 4.59 -18.15 -19.84
CA LEU A 95 4.31 -17.82 -18.45
C LEU A 95 3.36 -18.84 -17.81
N LEU A 96 2.31 -19.23 -18.52
CA LEU A 96 1.32 -20.19 -18.05
C LEU A 96 1.86 -21.64 -17.99
N SER A 97 2.95 -21.95 -18.70
CA SER A 97 3.58 -23.28 -18.60
C SER A 97 4.22 -23.55 -17.23
N GLU A 98 4.49 -22.53 -16.44
CA GLU A 98 4.96 -22.63 -15.04
C GLU A 98 3.96 -22.11 -14.01
N HIS A 99 2.74 -21.74 -14.45
CA HIS A 99 1.70 -21.17 -13.57
C HIS A 99 0.44 -22.06 -13.61
N PRO A 100 -0.07 -22.54 -12.47
CA PRO A 100 -1.25 -23.42 -12.45
C PRO A 100 -2.53 -22.64 -12.75
N ALA A 101 -2.82 -22.46 -14.03
CA ALA A 101 -3.93 -21.65 -14.54
C ALA A 101 -4.92 -22.43 -15.40
N SER A 102 -5.02 -23.76 -15.23
CA SER A 102 -5.86 -24.64 -16.05
C SER A 102 -7.33 -24.21 -16.09
N CYS A 103 -7.83 -23.56 -15.04
CA CYS A 103 -9.20 -23.03 -15.00
C CYS A 103 -9.47 -21.98 -16.09
N LEU A 104 -8.47 -21.25 -16.59
CA LEU A 104 -8.66 -20.24 -17.63
C LEU A 104 -9.19 -20.83 -18.95
N PHE A 105 -8.92 -22.10 -19.20
CA PHE A 105 -9.27 -22.81 -20.43
C PHE A 105 -10.28 -23.93 -20.20
N CYS A 106 -10.82 -24.05 -18.97
CA CYS A 106 -11.77 -25.11 -18.59
C CYS A 106 -13.20 -24.66 -18.91
N GLY A 107 -13.94 -25.47 -19.68
CA GLY A 107 -15.35 -25.22 -19.97
C GLY A 107 -16.28 -25.40 -18.77
N GLU A 108 -15.85 -26.13 -17.74
CA GLU A 108 -16.62 -26.49 -16.55
C GLU A 108 -16.22 -25.64 -15.32
N GLN A 109 -15.49 -24.54 -15.52
CA GLN A 109 -14.97 -23.74 -14.41
C GLN A 109 -16.05 -23.18 -13.46
N ASP A 110 -17.27 -22.97 -13.95
CA ASP A 110 -18.36 -22.42 -13.13
C ASP A 110 -18.95 -23.47 -12.17
N GLU A 111 -18.89 -24.74 -12.51
CA GLU A 111 -19.33 -25.84 -11.64
C GLU A 111 -18.44 -25.98 -10.39
N CYS A 112 -17.18 -25.54 -10.49
CA CYS A 112 -16.25 -25.56 -9.35
C CYS A 112 -16.62 -24.56 -8.24
N LYS A 113 -17.50 -23.58 -8.49
CA LYS A 113 -17.88 -22.56 -7.49
C LYS A 113 -18.49 -23.17 -6.24
N ASP A 114 -19.33 -24.17 -6.40
CA ASP A 114 -20.02 -24.83 -5.29
C ASP A 114 -19.08 -25.64 -4.38
N PHE A 115 -17.92 -26.03 -4.90
CA PHE A 115 -16.93 -26.83 -4.19
C PHE A 115 -15.71 -26.03 -3.68
N GLN A 116 -15.63 -24.73 -3.93
CA GLN A 116 -14.48 -23.91 -3.59
C GLN A 116 -14.10 -24.00 -2.11
N GLY A 117 -15.09 -23.98 -1.21
CA GLY A 117 -14.85 -24.06 0.23
C GLY A 117 -14.15 -25.36 0.67
N THR A 118 -14.41 -26.47 -0.02
CA THR A 118 -13.78 -27.77 0.25
C THR A 118 -12.38 -27.85 -0.38
N ILE A 119 -12.25 -27.42 -1.63
CA ILE A 119 -11.03 -27.55 -2.42
C ILE A 119 -9.92 -26.65 -1.88
N ARG A 120 -10.26 -25.46 -1.40
CA ARG A 120 -9.30 -24.52 -0.74
C ARG A 120 -8.61 -25.12 0.50
N LYS A 121 -9.18 -26.16 1.11
CA LYS A 121 -8.57 -26.88 2.24
C LYS A 121 -7.44 -27.82 1.85
N VAL A 122 -7.27 -28.13 0.57
CA VAL A 122 -6.24 -29.09 0.09
C VAL A 122 -4.81 -28.56 0.26
N GLY A 123 -4.62 -27.27 0.46
CA GLY A 123 -3.30 -26.69 0.76
C GLY A 123 -2.37 -26.54 -0.43
N VAL A 124 -2.84 -26.76 -1.66
CA VAL A 124 -2.12 -26.53 -2.92
C VAL A 124 -3.00 -25.78 -3.89
N THR A 125 -2.40 -24.87 -4.66
CA THR A 125 -3.10 -24.10 -5.69
C THR A 125 -2.86 -24.76 -7.03
N THR A 126 -3.87 -25.43 -7.58
CA THR A 126 -3.82 -26.16 -8.85
C THR A 126 -4.53 -25.46 -10.00
N GLY A 127 -5.17 -24.33 -9.73
CA GLY A 127 -5.89 -23.54 -10.73
C GLY A 127 -6.49 -22.28 -10.13
N CYS A 128 -7.02 -21.40 -10.97
CA CYS A 128 -7.52 -20.08 -10.56
C CYS A 128 -8.61 -20.17 -9.50
N ARG A 129 -9.55 -21.12 -9.63
CA ARG A 129 -10.66 -21.30 -8.67
C ARG A 129 -10.21 -21.64 -7.25
N TYR A 130 -8.95 -22.07 -7.08
CA TYR A 130 -8.32 -22.40 -5.80
C TYR A 130 -7.33 -21.35 -5.35
N CYS A 131 -7.15 -20.30 -6.15
CA CYS A 131 -6.26 -19.20 -5.91
C CYS A 131 -6.96 -18.12 -5.07
N PRO A 132 -6.29 -17.54 -4.06
CA PRO A 132 -6.87 -16.42 -3.28
C PRO A 132 -7.17 -15.18 -4.12
N ASN A 133 -6.51 -15.00 -5.26
CA ASN A 133 -6.71 -13.87 -6.17
C ASN A 133 -7.61 -14.20 -7.37
N ASP A 134 -8.43 -15.26 -7.30
CA ASP A 134 -9.41 -15.52 -8.35
C ASP A 134 -10.31 -14.29 -8.54
N THR A 135 -10.50 -13.85 -9.78
CA THR A 135 -11.23 -12.62 -10.18
C THR A 135 -10.53 -11.28 -9.87
N LEU A 136 -9.37 -11.30 -9.19
CA LEU A 136 -8.55 -10.12 -8.87
C LEU A 136 -7.14 -10.20 -9.47
N CYS A 137 -6.92 -11.12 -10.40
CA CYS A 137 -5.61 -11.48 -10.92
C CYS A 137 -5.34 -10.77 -12.27
N GLU A 138 -4.34 -9.89 -12.31
CA GLU A 138 -3.95 -9.21 -13.57
C GLU A 138 -3.51 -10.21 -14.67
N LEU A 139 -2.98 -11.39 -14.29
CA LEU A 139 -2.64 -12.42 -15.27
C LEU A 139 -3.88 -13.01 -15.96
N GLN A 140 -5.00 -13.19 -15.22
CA GLN A 140 -6.29 -13.60 -15.79
C GLN A 140 -6.79 -12.54 -16.78
N ASP A 141 -6.81 -11.26 -16.36
CA ASP A 141 -7.31 -10.15 -17.17
C ASP A 141 -6.53 -10.01 -18.47
N ILE A 142 -5.18 -10.08 -18.39
CA ILE A 142 -4.31 -9.98 -19.58
C ILE A 142 -4.48 -11.19 -20.49
N THR A 143 -4.67 -12.38 -19.95
CA THR A 143 -4.90 -13.59 -20.76
C THR A 143 -6.18 -13.44 -21.58
N GLN A 144 -7.26 -12.95 -20.98
CA GLN A 144 -8.51 -12.66 -21.66
C GLN A 144 -8.36 -11.54 -22.69
N LYS A 145 -7.69 -10.45 -22.32
CA LYS A 145 -7.46 -9.29 -23.19
C LYS A 145 -6.66 -9.61 -24.43
N VAL A 146 -5.63 -10.46 -24.31
CA VAL A 146 -4.79 -10.91 -25.45
C VAL A 146 -5.52 -11.96 -26.31
N GLY A 147 -6.67 -12.47 -25.84
CA GLY A 147 -7.49 -13.45 -26.54
C GLY A 147 -6.84 -14.83 -26.61
N LEU A 148 -6.14 -15.23 -25.55
CA LEU A 148 -5.58 -16.58 -25.48
C LEU A 148 -6.65 -17.56 -25.01
N THR A 149 -6.98 -18.54 -25.85
CA THR A 149 -8.06 -19.51 -25.61
C THR A 149 -7.55 -20.91 -25.29
N GLU A 150 -6.28 -21.18 -25.51
CA GLU A 150 -5.66 -22.47 -25.25
C GLU A 150 -4.16 -22.34 -25.00
N THR A 151 -3.57 -23.34 -24.38
CA THR A 151 -2.10 -23.47 -24.24
C THR A 151 -1.63 -24.77 -24.85
N SER A 152 -0.58 -24.68 -25.65
CA SER A 152 0.07 -25.85 -26.28
C SER A 152 1.24 -26.39 -25.45
N TYR A 153 1.69 -25.67 -24.44
CA TYR A 153 2.79 -26.10 -23.58
C TYR A 153 2.27 -26.89 -22.37
N PRO A 154 2.95 -27.98 -21.99
CA PRO A 154 2.61 -28.68 -20.76
C PRO A 154 2.86 -27.80 -19.55
N VAL A 155 1.96 -27.85 -18.56
CA VAL A 155 2.11 -27.11 -17.32
C VAL A 155 3.08 -27.84 -16.39
N TYR A 156 4.14 -27.17 -16.00
CA TYR A 156 5.12 -27.65 -15.03
C TYR A 156 4.81 -27.08 -13.66
N TYR A 157 4.27 -27.92 -12.77
CA TYR A 157 4.01 -27.51 -11.39
C TYR A 157 5.30 -27.59 -10.57
N ARG A 158 5.75 -26.46 -10.02
CA ARG A 158 7.05 -26.33 -9.33
C ARG A 158 7.09 -27.03 -7.97
N ASN A 159 5.92 -27.25 -7.36
CA ASN A 159 5.74 -27.92 -6.08
C ASN A 159 6.52 -27.31 -4.91
N PHE A 160 6.58 -25.99 -4.86
CA PHE A 160 7.08 -25.29 -3.69
C PHE A 160 6.06 -25.34 -2.56
N PRO A 161 6.49 -25.44 -1.28
CA PRO A 161 5.60 -25.30 -0.15
C PRO A 161 5.05 -23.88 -0.09
N ILE A 162 3.81 -23.74 0.40
CA ILE A 162 3.23 -22.42 0.70
C ILE A 162 3.81 -21.95 2.03
N GLU A 163 4.46 -20.80 2.04
CA GLU A 163 4.99 -20.17 3.24
C GLU A 163 3.89 -19.38 3.95
N LYS A 164 3.59 -19.74 5.20
CA LYS A 164 2.52 -19.16 6.03
C LYS A 164 3.02 -18.54 7.34
N GLU A 165 4.32 -18.49 7.51
CA GLU A 165 4.98 -18.08 8.75
C GLU A 165 4.87 -16.57 9.00
N ASP A 166 4.81 -15.76 7.93
CA ASP A 166 4.59 -14.33 8.06
C ASP A 166 3.23 -14.02 8.70
N PRO A 167 3.14 -13.07 9.63
CA PRO A 167 1.91 -12.83 10.37
C PRO A 167 0.76 -12.27 9.51
N PHE A 168 1.05 -11.50 8.45
CA PHE A 168 0.06 -10.72 7.71
C PHE A 168 -0.26 -11.25 6.32
N TYR A 169 0.59 -12.06 5.70
CA TYR A 169 0.38 -12.57 4.34
C TYR A 169 1.01 -13.94 4.14
N ASP A 170 0.47 -14.69 3.19
CA ASP A 170 1.03 -15.96 2.75
C ASP A 170 1.79 -15.78 1.43
N ARG A 171 2.73 -16.68 1.15
CA ARG A 171 3.47 -16.74 -0.11
C ARG A 171 3.38 -18.12 -0.75
N ASP A 172 2.92 -18.13 -2.01
CA ASP A 172 2.87 -19.32 -2.86
C ASP A 172 3.73 -19.09 -4.12
N TYR A 173 4.95 -19.59 -4.09
CA TYR A 173 5.87 -19.45 -5.23
C TYR A 173 5.45 -20.20 -6.49
N ASN A 174 4.49 -21.13 -6.39
CA ASN A 174 3.92 -21.78 -7.55
C ASN A 174 3.08 -20.81 -8.40
N LEU A 175 2.63 -19.71 -7.81
CA LEU A 175 1.89 -18.64 -8.46
C LEU A 175 2.76 -17.45 -8.87
N CYS A 176 4.06 -17.50 -8.55
CA CYS A 176 4.97 -16.40 -8.85
C CYS A 176 5.45 -16.43 -10.30
N ILE A 177 5.21 -15.36 -11.05
CA ILE A 177 5.65 -15.17 -12.43
C ILE A 177 6.99 -14.42 -12.54
N LEU A 178 7.71 -14.24 -11.44
CA LEU A 178 9.01 -13.55 -11.36
C LEU A 178 9.03 -12.15 -12.00
N CYS A 179 7.93 -11.41 -11.94
CA CYS A 179 7.82 -10.07 -12.54
C CYS A 179 8.67 -9.00 -11.84
N GLY A 180 9.16 -9.25 -10.63
CA GLY A 180 10.03 -8.38 -9.87
C GLY A 180 9.38 -7.12 -9.29
N ARG A 181 8.06 -6.92 -9.36
CA ARG A 181 7.38 -5.75 -8.78
C ARG A 181 7.62 -5.66 -7.27
N CYS A 182 7.47 -6.77 -6.53
CA CYS A 182 7.65 -6.82 -5.08
C CYS A 182 9.09 -6.50 -4.66
N VAL A 183 10.09 -6.93 -5.42
CA VAL A 183 11.50 -6.60 -5.17
C VAL A 183 11.73 -5.09 -5.35
N ARG A 184 11.26 -4.52 -6.47
CA ARG A 184 11.44 -3.10 -6.78
C ARG A 184 10.69 -2.18 -5.82
N VAL A 185 9.45 -2.49 -5.46
CA VAL A 185 8.73 -1.66 -4.48
C VAL A 185 9.42 -1.68 -3.13
N CYS A 186 9.99 -2.83 -2.70
CA CYS A 186 10.71 -2.96 -1.45
C CYS A 186 12.03 -2.17 -1.47
N ASN A 187 12.78 -2.24 -2.58
CA ASN A 187 14.12 -1.65 -2.69
C ASN A 187 14.10 -0.19 -3.10
N ASP A 188 13.28 0.17 -4.10
CA ASP A 188 13.37 1.46 -4.78
C ASP A 188 12.37 2.48 -4.21
N ILE A 189 11.23 2.00 -3.68
CA ILE A 189 10.15 2.85 -3.17
C ILE A 189 10.14 2.87 -1.64
N ARG A 190 10.14 1.66 -1.02
CA ARG A 190 10.15 1.54 0.46
C ARG A 190 11.53 1.76 1.07
N LEU A 191 12.57 1.65 0.27
CA LEU A 191 13.98 1.79 0.67
C LEU A 191 14.37 0.85 1.83
N ASN A 192 13.69 -0.29 1.93
CA ASN A 192 13.89 -1.26 3.00
C ASN A 192 14.90 -2.36 2.60
N GLY A 193 14.84 -2.84 1.36
CA GLY A 193 15.85 -3.79 0.83
C GLY A 193 15.71 -5.24 1.31
N THR A 194 14.60 -5.60 1.92
CA THR A 194 14.39 -6.96 2.46
C THR A 194 14.29 -8.04 1.37
N LEU A 195 13.66 -7.69 0.22
CA LEU A 195 13.36 -8.65 -0.83
C LEU A 195 14.41 -8.67 -1.93
N SER A 196 14.80 -9.88 -2.33
CA SER A 196 15.71 -10.14 -3.46
C SER A 196 15.27 -11.36 -4.27
N PHE A 197 15.86 -11.52 -5.46
CA PHE A 197 15.77 -12.77 -6.20
C PHE A 197 16.77 -13.77 -5.59
N ASN A 198 16.28 -14.86 -5.05
CA ASN A 198 17.07 -15.93 -4.48
C ASN A 198 17.18 -17.08 -5.48
N GLN A 199 18.31 -17.76 -5.50
CA GLN A 199 18.63 -18.85 -6.42
C GLN A 199 18.62 -18.39 -7.89
N ARG A 200 18.53 -19.33 -8.84
CA ARG A 200 18.50 -19.06 -10.29
C ARG A 200 17.76 -20.13 -11.08
N GLY A 201 17.39 -19.80 -12.32
CA GLY A 201 16.63 -20.69 -13.19
C GLY A 201 15.30 -21.08 -12.56
N LYS A 202 14.91 -22.34 -12.70
CA LYS A 202 13.63 -22.86 -12.19
C LYS A 202 13.49 -22.86 -10.66
N GLN A 203 14.60 -22.68 -9.94
CA GLN A 203 14.61 -22.60 -8.48
C GLN A 203 14.49 -21.16 -7.97
N THR A 204 14.36 -20.18 -8.86
CA THR A 204 14.27 -18.78 -8.45
C THR A 204 13.01 -18.53 -7.60
N THR A 205 13.20 -17.92 -6.44
CA THR A 205 12.17 -17.46 -5.51
C THR A 205 12.42 -16.01 -5.11
N ILE A 206 11.46 -15.38 -4.46
CA ILE A 206 11.58 -14.01 -3.97
C ILE A 206 11.49 -14.02 -2.44
N GLY A 207 12.48 -13.47 -1.78
CA GLY A 207 12.48 -13.41 -0.31
C GLY A 207 13.73 -12.73 0.23
N PRO A 208 13.90 -12.75 1.56
CA PRO A 208 15.13 -12.30 2.18
C PRO A 208 16.33 -13.14 1.71
N ALA A 209 17.49 -12.49 1.56
CA ALA A 209 18.71 -13.17 1.18
C ALA A 209 19.22 -14.10 2.29
N PHE A 210 19.97 -15.13 1.91
CA PHE A 210 20.66 -16.06 2.83
C PHE A 210 19.75 -16.91 3.73
N GLY A 211 18.48 -17.14 3.34
CA GLY A 211 17.55 -17.98 4.08
C GLY A 211 17.07 -17.38 5.40
N ARG A 212 17.26 -16.07 5.62
CA ARG A 212 16.72 -15.35 6.78
C ARG A 212 15.20 -15.27 6.71
N THR A 213 14.56 -15.16 7.86
CA THR A 213 13.14 -14.78 7.94
C THR A 213 12.97 -13.31 7.55
N HIS A 214 11.74 -12.89 7.29
CA HIS A 214 11.44 -11.48 7.01
C HIS A 214 11.78 -10.58 8.19
N LEU A 215 11.51 -11.03 9.42
CA LEU A 215 11.83 -10.29 10.64
C LEU A 215 13.34 -10.10 10.80
N GLU A 216 14.12 -11.18 10.68
CA GLU A 216 15.59 -11.12 10.76
C GLU A 216 16.24 -10.25 9.66
N ALA A 217 15.55 -10.08 8.55
CA ALA A 217 15.99 -9.21 7.46
C ALA A 217 15.51 -7.77 7.58
N GLY A 218 14.89 -7.38 8.70
CA GLY A 218 14.41 -6.03 8.95
C GLY A 218 13.16 -5.66 8.15
N CYS A 219 12.28 -6.62 7.85
CA CYS A 219 11.02 -6.34 7.15
C CYS A 219 10.09 -5.51 8.04
N GLU A 220 9.58 -4.40 7.50
CA GLU A 220 8.59 -3.53 8.16
C GLU A 220 7.16 -4.07 8.03
N PHE A 221 6.94 -5.22 7.43
CA PHE A 221 5.63 -5.82 7.14
C PHE A 221 4.62 -4.85 6.51
N CYS A 222 5.07 -3.84 5.81
CA CYS A 222 4.24 -2.79 5.21
C CYS A 222 3.25 -3.28 4.15
N GLY A 223 3.40 -4.51 3.63
CA GLY A 223 2.52 -5.11 2.63
C GLY A 223 2.58 -4.48 1.23
N ALA A 224 3.51 -3.58 0.95
CA ALA A 224 3.66 -3.00 -0.39
C ALA A 224 3.93 -4.08 -1.46
N CYS A 225 4.68 -5.12 -1.12
CA CYS A 225 4.92 -6.27 -1.99
C CYS A 225 3.64 -7.05 -2.32
N VAL A 226 2.71 -7.15 -1.37
CA VAL A 226 1.39 -7.78 -1.56
C VAL A 226 0.55 -6.93 -2.51
N ALA A 227 0.50 -5.61 -2.28
CA ALA A 227 -0.30 -4.66 -3.06
C ALA A 227 0.10 -4.61 -4.55
N VAL A 228 1.39 -4.79 -4.88
CA VAL A 228 1.87 -4.74 -6.27
C VAL A 228 1.95 -6.11 -6.94
N CYS A 229 1.59 -7.19 -6.26
CA CYS A 229 1.67 -8.54 -6.83
C CYS A 229 0.55 -8.75 -7.85
N PRO A 230 0.87 -9.04 -9.15
CA PRO A 230 -0.16 -9.18 -10.18
C PRO A 230 -0.86 -10.54 -10.16
N THR A 231 -0.46 -11.44 -9.25
CA THR A 231 -1.02 -12.80 -9.13
C THR A 231 -1.29 -13.13 -7.66
N GLY A 232 -1.80 -14.33 -7.37
CA GLY A 232 -2.02 -14.80 -6.00
C GLY A 232 -0.76 -15.28 -5.26
N ALA A 233 0.44 -15.00 -5.78
CA ALA A 233 1.70 -15.41 -5.16
C ALA A 233 1.92 -14.78 -3.78
N LEU A 234 1.42 -13.58 -3.56
CA LEU A 234 1.36 -12.90 -2.26
C LEU A 234 -0.10 -12.60 -1.96
N SER A 235 -0.60 -13.05 -0.82
CA SER A 235 -2.00 -12.86 -0.44
C SER A 235 -2.11 -12.46 1.03
N ALA A 236 -2.76 -11.31 1.29
CA ALA A 236 -3.03 -10.83 2.64
C ALA A 236 -3.96 -11.81 3.37
N LYS A 237 -3.61 -12.18 4.62
CA LYS A 237 -4.42 -13.12 5.40
C LYS A 237 -5.79 -12.58 5.75
N VAL A 238 -5.88 -11.27 5.97
CA VAL A 238 -7.13 -10.58 6.34
C VAL A 238 -8.15 -10.59 5.21
N SER A 239 -7.71 -10.42 3.95
CA SER A 239 -8.58 -10.34 2.77
C SER A 239 -8.60 -11.60 1.92
N LYS A 240 -7.80 -12.60 2.29
CA LYS A 240 -7.72 -13.86 1.57
C LYS A 240 -9.10 -14.52 1.45
N TRP A 241 -9.54 -14.74 0.24
CA TRP A 241 -10.84 -15.32 -0.12
C TRP A 241 -12.05 -14.38 -0.05
N SER A 242 -11.89 -13.11 0.23
CA SER A 242 -12.99 -12.14 0.22
C SER A 242 -13.52 -11.90 -1.20
N GLY A 243 -12.70 -12.12 -2.22
CA GLY A 243 -13.06 -11.89 -3.62
C GLY A 243 -13.14 -10.40 -3.96
N LYS A 244 -13.84 -10.07 -5.06
CA LYS A 244 -13.94 -8.68 -5.54
C LYS A 244 -14.79 -7.85 -4.57
N PRO A 245 -14.31 -6.65 -4.15
CA PRO A 245 -15.09 -5.73 -3.33
C PRO A 245 -16.28 -5.17 -4.11
N ASP A 246 -17.34 -4.81 -3.39
CA ASP A 246 -18.54 -4.19 -3.95
C ASP A 246 -18.36 -2.67 -4.09
N ALA A 247 -17.56 -2.08 -3.16
CA ALA A 247 -17.26 -0.65 -3.15
C ALA A 247 -15.84 -0.39 -2.64
N ILE A 248 -15.30 0.76 -3.01
CA ILE A 248 -14.07 1.34 -2.44
C ILE A 248 -14.46 2.68 -1.83
N ILE A 249 -14.14 2.89 -0.56
CA ILE A 249 -14.48 4.10 0.20
C ILE A 249 -13.19 4.72 0.70
N GLU A 250 -12.94 5.96 0.34
CA GLU A 250 -11.82 6.74 0.85
C GLU A 250 -12.03 7.11 2.32
N SER A 251 -10.98 6.99 3.12
CA SER A 251 -11.00 7.35 4.54
C SER A 251 -9.60 7.73 5.01
N THR A 252 -9.51 8.25 6.23
CA THR A 252 -8.23 8.62 6.86
C THR A 252 -7.81 7.58 7.89
N CYS A 253 -6.54 7.23 7.91
CA CYS A 253 -5.96 6.29 8.88
C CYS A 253 -5.93 6.90 10.29
N PRO A 254 -6.50 6.22 11.32
CA PRO A 254 -6.57 6.75 12.68
C PRO A 254 -5.33 6.43 13.55
N TYR A 255 -4.33 5.69 13.04
CA TYR A 255 -3.29 5.11 13.89
C TYR A 255 -2.13 6.05 14.27
N CYS A 256 -1.89 7.10 13.50
CA CYS A 256 -0.84 8.07 13.82
C CYS A 256 -1.10 9.42 13.12
N PRO A 257 -0.44 10.51 13.58
CA PRO A 257 -0.67 11.87 13.05
C PRO A 257 -0.36 12.09 11.57
N THR A 258 0.29 11.12 10.90
CA THR A 258 0.51 11.21 9.44
C THR A 258 -0.81 11.33 8.68
N GLY A 259 -1.90 10.70 9.17
CA GLY A 259 -3.22 10.84 8.57
C GLY A 259 -3.30 10.32 7.14
N CYS A 260 -2.65 9.18 6.84
CA CYS A 260 -2.62 8.60 5.50
C CYS A 260 -4.02 8.37 4.94
N THR A 261 -4.23 8.66 3.66
CA THR A 261 -5.45 8.33 2.93
C THR A 261 -5.51 6.83 2.66
N LEU A 262 -6.62 6.21 2.97
CA LEU A 262 -6.86 4.78 2.81
C LEU A 262 -8.06 4.54 1.91
N ASP A 263 -7.90 3.63 0.95
CA ASP A 263 -9.00 3.05 0.19
C ASP A 263 -9.52 1.81 0.90
N LEU A 264 -10.63 1.94 1.59
CA LEU A 264 -11.30 0.83 2.28
C LEU A 264 -12.09 0.00 1.26
N LYS A 265 -11.71 -1.25 1.07
CA LYS A 265 -12.43 -2.18 0.20
C LYS A 265 -13.57 -2.84 0.99
N VAL A 266 -14.78 -2.57 0.59
CA VAL A 266 -16.00 -3.02 1.27
C VAL A 266 -16.65 -4.13 0.49
N LYS A 267 -17.08 -5.18 1.19
CA LYS A 267 -17.88 -6.28 0.65
C LYS A 267 -18.94 -6.69 1.65
N ASP A 268 -20.18 -6.87 1.16
CA ASP A 268 -21.34 -7.24 2.00
C ASP A 268 -21.52 -6.29 3.22
N GLY A 269 -21.12 -5.02 3.09
CA GLY A 269 -21.19 -4.01 4.15
C GLY A 269 -20.01 -4.01 5.14
N GLU A 270 -19.03 -4.89 4.98
CA GLU A 270 -17.86 -5.03 5.85
C GLU A 270 -16.57 -4.59 5.14
N VAL A 271 -15.65 -3.98 5.90
CA VAL A 271 -14.30 -3.65 5.41
C VAL A 271 -13.46 -4.91 5.38
N VAL A 272 -13.14 -5.41 4.19
CA VAL A 272 -12.42 -6.68 3.99
C VAL A 272 -10.94 -6.50 3.65
N ASP A 273 -10.54 -5.35 3.11
CA ASP A 273 -9.15 -5.09 2.72
C ASP A 273 -8.90 -3.58 2.67
N VAL A 274 -7.63 -3.18 2.61
CA VAL A 274 -7.21 -1.78 2.50
C VAL A 274 -6.13 -1.64 1.43
N SER A 275 -6.30 -0.68 0.54
CA SER A 275 -5.24 -0.19 -0.34
C SER A 275 -4.86 1.25 -0.01
N ALA A 276 -3.72 1.67 -0.56
CA ALA A 276 -3.25 3.03 -0.42
C ALA A 276 -3.51 3.79 -1.71
N ASP A 277 -3.81 5.07 -1.61
CA ASP A 277 -3.88 5.97 -2.74
C ASP A 277 -2.46 6.45 -3.11
N TYR A 278 -2.00 6.11 -4.32
CA TYR A 278 -0.70 6.54 -4.83
C TYR A 278 -0.67 8.02 -5.25
N ASP A 279 -1.82 8.62 -5.48
CA ASP A 279 -1.95 10.03 -5.83
C ASP A 279 -2.12 10.93 -4.59
N SER A 280 -2.24 10.33 -3.41
CA SER A 280 -2.29 11.06 -2.13
C SER A 280 -1.02 11.90 -1.92
N PRO A 281 -1.16 13.20 -1.61
CA PRO A 281 -0.02 14.09 -1.40
C PRO A 281 0.74 13.81 -0.08
N THR A 282 0.17 13.02 0.83
CA THR A 282 0.76 12.76 2.15
C THR A 282 1.64 11.52 2.17
N GLU A 283 1.11 10.40 1.72
CA GLU A 283 1.80 9.11 1.82
C GLU A 283 2.24 8.53 0.49
N HIS A 284 1.76 9.06 -0.66
CA HIS A 284 2.14 8.57 -2.00
C HIS A 284 2.04 7.04 -2.15
N GLY A 285 1.01 6.44 -1.57
CA GLY A 285 0.80 4.99 -1.54
C GLY A 285 1.61 4.22 -0.48
N LEU A 286 2.32 4.92 0.41
CA LEU A 286 3.33 4.35 1.32
C LEU A 286 2.79 4.11 2.74
N ILE A 287 1.65 3.49 2.90
CA ILE A 287 1.07 3.17 4.21
C ILE A 287 1.88 2.09 4.96
N CYS A 288 1.81 2.11 6.29
CA CYS A 288 2.47 1.13 7.16
C CYS A 288 1.65 -0.15 7.35
N VAL A 289 2.20 -1.10 8.11
CA VAL A 289 1.56 -2.36 8.47
C VAL A 289 0.19 -2.16 9.13
N LYS A 290 0.06 -1.18 10.04
CA LYS A 290 -1.20 -0.91 10.75
C LYS A 290 -2.30 -0.44 9.79
N GLY A 291 -2.00 0.55 8.94
CA GLY A 291 -2.95 1.05 7.95
C GLY A 291 -3.36 -0.03 6.95
N ARG A 292 -2.46 -0.94 6.57
CA ARG A 292 -2.75 -1.95 5.57
C ARG A 292 -3.51 -3.17 6.09
N PHE A 293 -3.17 -3.67 7.27
CA PHE A 293 -3.68 -4.97 7.73
C PHE A 293 -4.55 -4.90 8.98
N ALA A 294 -4.41 -3.86 9.82
CA ALA A 294 -5.12 -3.81 11.09
C ALA A 294 -6.49 -3.13 11.02
N ILE A 295 -6.79 -2.36 9.96
CA ILE A 295 -8.07 -1.64 9.84
C ILE A 295 -9.28 -2.58 9.82
N PRO A 296 -9.31 -3.67 9.01
CA PRO A 296 -10.47 -4.58 9.03
C PRO A 296 -10.69 -5.20 10.41
N GLU A 297 -9.62 -5.62 11.09
CA GLU A 297 -9.69 -6.17 12.44
C GLU A 297 -10.17 -5.14 13.46
N TYR A 298 -9.68 -3.89 13.37
CA TYR A 298 -10.12 -2.78 14.21
C TYR A 298 -11.59 -2.46 14.03
N VAL A 299 -12.09 -2.40 12.78
CA VAL A 299 -13.48 -2.07 12.46
C VAL A 299 -14.43 -3.20 12.88
N LEU A 300 -14.03 -4.45 12.68
CA LEU A 300 -14.83 -5.65 12.93
C LEU A 300 -14.56 -6.28 14.30
N SER A 301 -13.82 -5.60 15.19
CA SER A 301 -13.50 -6.13 16.52
C SER A 301 -14.76 -6.54 17.27
N PRO A 302 -14.82 -7.76 17.83
CA PRO A 302 -15.95 -8.20 18.66
C PRO A 302 -16.05 -7.42 19.97
N ASP A 303 -14.99 -6.76 20.39
CA ASP A 303 -14.95 -5.92 21.60
C ASP A 303 -15.50 -4.52 21.36
N ARG A 304 -15.86 -4.18 20.10
CA ARG A 304 -16.42 -2.88 19.76
C ARG A 304 -17.82 -2.72 20.34
N LEU A 305 -18.06 -1.62 21.03
CA LEU A 305 -19.40 -1.23 21.48
C LEU A 305 -20.22 -0.77 20.27
N ALA A 306 -20.99 -1.70 19.68
CA ALA A 306 -21.81 -1.44 18.49
C ALA A 306 -23.15 -0.77 18.81
N THR A 307 -23.64 -0.93 20.04
CA THR A 307 -24.91 -0.38 20.52
C THR A 307 -24.72 0.38 21.82
N PRO A 308 -25.50 1.45 22.07
CA PRO A 308 -25.46 2.15 23.35
C PRO A 308 -25.89 1.23 24.50
N THR A 309 -25.30 1.49 25.67
CA THR A 309 -25.66 0.78 26.90
C THR A 309 -25.94 1.78 28.03
N ILE A 310 -26.77 1.37 28.97
CA ILE A 310 -27.05 2.12 30.19
C ILE A 310 -26.77 1.28 31.42
N LEU A 311 -26.17 1.85 32.46
CA LEU A 311 -25.92 1.15 33.70
C LEU A 311 -27.24 1.01 34.46
N GLY A 312 -27.72 -0.20 34.60
CA GLY A 312 -28.85 -0.61 35.44
C GLY A 312 -28.41 -1.21 36.79
N PRO A 313 -29.35 -1.62 37.62
CA PRO A 313 -29.05 -2.21 38.96
C PRO A 313 -28.26 -3.53 38.92
N GLU A 314 -28.42 -4.31 37.85
CA GLU A 314 -27.81 -5.62 37.67
C GLU A 314 -26.63 -5.63 36.65
N GLY A 315 -26.26 -4.47 36.10
CA GLY A 315 -25.22 -4.32 35.10
C GLY A 315 -25.62 -3.41 33.93
N TYR A 316 -25.00 -3.61 32.75
CA TYR A 316 -25.28 -2.81 31.57
C TYR A 316 -26.43 -3.41 30.75
N ASP A 317 -27.48 -2.64 30.53
CA ASP A 317 -28.59 -2.95 29.64
C ASP A 317 -28.39 -2.27 28.28
N PHE A 318 -28.80 -2.94 27.19
CA PHE A 318 -28.83 -2.32 25.86
C PHE A 318 -29.96 -1.31 25.75
N ILE A 319 -29.70 -0.19 25.09
CA ILE A 319 -30.66 0.87 24.80
C ILE A 319 -30.54 1.25 23.33
N ASP A 320 -31.64 1.68 22.71
CA ASP A 320 -31.57 2.21 21.35
C ASP A 320 -30.92 3.60 21.31
N TRP A 321 -30.50 4.01 20.11
CA TRP A 321 -29.86 5.30 19.92
C TRP A 321 -30.75 6.50 20.31
N SER A 322 -32.07 6.42 20.05
CA SER A 322 -33.01 7.49 20.41
C SER A 322 -33.04 7.68 21.92
N GLY A 323 -33.23 6.61 22.68
CA GLY A 323 -33.23 6.66 24.13
C GLY A 323 -31.90 7.08 24.75
N ALA A 324 -30.79 6.68 24.13
CA ALA A 324 -29.45 7.10 24.56
C ALA A 324 -29.24 8.61 24.37
N LEU A 325 -29.63 9.13 23.21
CA LEU A 325 -29.52 10.58 22.90
C LEU A 325 -30.44 11.41 23.78
N ASP A 326 -31.68 10.94 24.04
CA ASP A 326 -32.62 11.64 24.95
C ASP A 326 -32.05 11.76 26.37
N LYS A 327 -31.48 10.67 26.90
CA LYS A 327 -30.83 10.67 28.23
C LYS A 327 -29.59 11.55 28.27
N ALA A 328 -28.76 11.54 27.24
CA ALA A 328 -27.60 12.41 27.16
C ALA A 328 -28.02 13.89 27.10
N ALA A 329 -29.03 14.23 26.30
CA ALA A 329 -29.56 15.57 26.19
C ALA A 329 -30.18 16.06 27.51
N GLU A 330 -30.89 15.20 28.25
CA GLU A 330 -31.43 15.49 29.57
C GLU A 330 -30.30 15.86 30.55
N LYS A 331 -29.27 15.04 30.64
CA LYS A 331 -28.13 15.26 31.53
C LYS A 331 -27.34 16.52 31.19
N ILE A 332 -27.11 16.79 29.92
CA ILE A 332 -26.44 18.01 29.47
C ILE A 332 -27.28 19.26 29.83
N LYS A 333 -28.61 19.22 29.63
CA LYS A 333 -29.50 20.33 30.01
C LYS A 333 -29.53 20.56 31.51
N GLU A 334 -29.52 19.48 32.32
CA GLU A 334 -29.43 19.59 33.79
C GLU A 334 -28.13 20.25 34.24
N ALA A 335 -26.99 19.91 33.58
CA ALA A 335 -25.67 20.45 33.92
C ALA A 335 -25.46 21.89 33.41
N GLY A 336 -26.04 22.21 32.22
CA GLY A 336 -25.93 23.53 31.57
C GLY A 336 -24.48 23.99 31.43
N GLU A 337 -24.18 25.22 31.82
CA GLU A 337 -22.83 25.82 31.74
C GLU A 337 -21.75 25.09 32.56
N LYS A 338 -22.13 24.17 33.46
CA LYS A 338 -21.21 23.33 34.21
C LYS A 338 -20.72 22.13 33.37
N THR A 339 -21.19 21.96 32.14
CA THR A 339 -20.71 20.93 31.23
C THR A 339 -19.33 21.28 30.70
N CYS A 340 -18.41 20.34 30.73
CA CYS A 340 -17.11 20.41 30.06
C CYS A 340 -17.10 19.46 28.88
N VAL A 341 -16.64 19.93 27.73
CA VAL A 341 -16.45 19.12 26.53
C VAL A 341 -14.97 18.79 26.36
N VAL A 342 -14.63 17.52 26.45
CA VAL A 342 -13.25 17.03 26.27
C VAL A 342 -13.16 16.26 24.96
N VAL A 343 -12.21 16.65 24.11
CA VAL A 343 -12.00 16.04 22.80
C VAL A 343 -10.63 15.37 22.71
N SER A 344 -10.55 14.28 21.95
CA SER A 344 -9.28 13.65 21.60
C SER A 344 -8.56 14.42 20.49
N PRO A 345 -7.22 14.53 20.50
CA PRO A 345 -6.46 15.07 19.37
C PRO A 345 -6.51 14.17 18.12
N ASP A 346 -6.95 12.91 18.27
CA ASP A 346 -7.06 11.94 17.16
C ASP A 346 -8.34 12.11 16.33
N LEU A 347 -9.21 13.07 16.70
CA LEU A 347 -10.41 13.38 15.93
C LEU A 347 -10.07 14.15 14.64
N SER A 348 -10.92 14.03 13.64
CA SER A 348 -10.80 14.83 12.42
C SER A 348 -11.00 16.33 12.73
N THR A 349 -10.49 17.20 11.87
CA THR A 349 -10.70 18.65 11.99
C THR A 349 -12.20 19.01 12.00
N GLU A 350 -12.98 18.28 11.19
CA GLU A 350 -14.43 18.43 11.11
C GLU A 350 -15.11 18.05 12.43
N ASP A 351 -14.72 16.95 13.05
CA ASP A 351 -15.26 16.52 14.34
C ASP A 351 -14.93 17.51 15.45
N LEU A 352 -13.67 18.01 15.48
CA LEU A 352 -13.24 19.05 16.43
C LEU A 352 -14.03 20.34 16.24
N PHE A 353 -14.29 20.75 14.99
CA PHE A 353 -15.11 21.91 14.67
C PHE A 353 -16.55 21.74 15.16
N VAL A 354 -17.16 20.58 14.87
CA VAL A 354 -18.54 20.27 15.32
C VAL A 354 -18.62 20.19 16.83
N ALA A 355 -17.65 19.59 17.52
CA ALA A 355 -17.58 19.54 18.98
C ALA A 355 -17.51 20.96 19.60
N GLN A 356 -16.68 21.84 19.03
CA GLN A 356 -16.59 23.23 19.48
C GLN A 356 -17.92 23.99 19.27
N LYS A 357 -18.53 23.82 18.09
CA LYS A 357 -19.83 24.44 17.79
C LYS A 357 -20.91 23.92 18.71
N PHE A 358 -20.98 22.63 18.97
CA PHE A 358 -21.91 22.02 19.91
C PHE A 358 -21.74 22.59 21.32
N ALA A 359 -20.50 22.68 21.82
CA ALA A 359 -20.22 23.21 23.14
C ALA A 359 -20.72 24.67 23.30
N ARG A 360 -20.39 25.54 22.35
CA ARG A 360 -20.69 26.97 22.42
C ARG A 360 -22.14 27.31 22.10
N GLU A 361 -22.68 26.75 21.00
CA GLU A 361 -24.02 27.14 20.50
C GLU A 361 -25.16 26.34 21.13
N VAL A 362 -24.90 25.06 21.52
CA VAL A 362 -25.96 24.18 22.04
C VAL A 362 -25.91 24.07 23.56
N VAL A 363 -24.71 23.81 24.11
CA VAL A 363 -24.54 23.68 25.58
C VAL A 363 -24.37 25.03 26.25
N GLY A 364 -23.78 26.02 25.58
CA GLY A 364 -23.50 27.35 26.14
C GLY A 364 -22.27 27.38 27.04
N THR A 365 -21.29 26.47 26.83
CA THR A 365 -20.09 26.41 27.64
C THR A 365 -18.83 26.79 26.83
N GLU A 366 -17.91 27.51 27.48
CA GLU A 366 -16.56 27.78 26.97
C GLU A 366 -15.53 26.75 27.53
N ALA A 367 -15.95 25.81 28.37
CA ALA A 367 -15.10 24.77 28.92
C ALA A 367 -14.89 23.65 27.90
N ILE A 368 -14.02 23.91 26.92
CA ILE A 368 -13.63 22.97 25.86
C ILE A 368 -12.16 22.68 26.06
N LEU A 369 -11.82 21.40 26.20
CA LEU A 369 -10.46 20.93 26.44
C LEU A 369 -10.06 19.85 25.42
N SER A 370 -8.80 19.86 25.00
CA SER A 370 -8.21 18.70 24.34
C SER A 370 -7.46 17.86 25.37
N SER A 371 -7.54 16.53 25.25
CA SER A 371 -6.79 15.61 26.12
C SER A 371 -5.27 15.82 26.06
N VAL A 372 -4.76 16.35 24.95
CA VAL A 372 -3.32 16.65 24.77
C VAL A 372 -2.79 17.67 25.80
N ILE A 373 -3.65 18.53 26.36
CA ILE A 373 -3.22 19.50 27.37
C ILE A 373 -2.74 18.85 28.66
N TYR A 374 -3.19 17.62 28.95
CA TYR A 374 -2.74 16.87 30.12
C TYR A 374 -1.31 16.36 29.96
N ASP A 375 -0.89 16.08 28.71
CA ASP A 375 0.46 15.61 28.40
C ASP A 375 1.46 16.77 28.33
N LEU A 376 1.04 17.91 27.76
CA LEU A 376 1.92 19.06 27.51
C LEU A 376 1.88 20.11 28.64
N GLY A 377 0.83 20.17 29.42
CA GLY A 377 0.72 21.11 30.56
C GLY A 377 0.99 22.57 30.17
N SER A 378 1.95 23.20 30.85
CA SER A 378 2.38 24.60 30.60
C SER A 378 3.11 24.78 29.25
N ASP A 379 3.63 23.70 28.66
CA ASP A 379 4.43 23.75 27.44
C ASP A 379 3.56 23.71 26.17
N PHE A 380 2.23 23.65 26.33
CA PHE A 380 1.28 23.62 25.21
C PHE A 380 1.46 24.77 24.22
N VAL A 381 1.71 26.00 24.71
CA VAL A 381 1.92 27.17 23.82
C VAL A 381 3.20 27.01 23.00
N SER A 382 4.29 26.59 23.65
CA SER A 382 5.57 26.32 22.96
C SER A 382 5.43 25.20 21.94
N PHE A 383 4.63 24.18 22.25
CA PHE A 383 4.31 23.10 21.30
C PHE A 383 3.54 23.62 20.08
N VAL A 384 2.52 24.46 20.29
CA VAL A 384 1.78 25.07 19.17
C VAL A 384 2.68 25.92 18.29
N ASP A 385 3.57 26.72 18.87
CA ASP A 385 4.54 27.51 18.11
C ASP A 385 5.49 26.62 17.31
N LEU A 386 5.96 25.52 17.88
CA LEU A 386 6.78 24.53 17.19
C LEU A 386 6.04 23.92 15.99
N VAL A 387 4.76 23.50 16.18
CA VAL A 387 3.94 22.92 15.09
C VAL A 387 3.73 23.94 13.97
N LEU A 388 3.46 25.19 14.29
CA LEU A 388 3.23 26.28 13.30
C LEU A 388 4.49 26.64 12.50
N THR A 389 5.68 26.32 13.03
CA THR A 389 6.98 26.56 12.36
C THR A 389 7.53 25.29 11.70
N SER A 390 6.80 24.17 11.76
CA SER A 390 7.24 22.90 11.17
C SER A 390 7.17 22.93 9.65
N GLU A 391 8.07 22.17 9.05
CA GLU A 391 8.11 21.95 7.60
C GLU A 391 7.24 20.76 7.19
N THR A 392 7.03 20.59 5.88
CA THR A 392 6.28 19.45 5.33
C THR A 392 7.14 18.18 5.32
N ILE A 393 6.48 17.02 5.30
CA ILE A 393 7.20 15.72 5.18
C ILE A 393 8.06 15.70 3.92
N ASP A 394 7.58 16.23 2.80
CA ASP A 394 8.33 16.25 1.53
C ASP A 394 9.59 17.09 1.62
N SER A 395 9.60 18.20 2.38
CA SER A 395 10.77 19.05 2.53
C SER A 395 11.93 18.35 3.23
N VAL A 396 11.64 17.31 4.04
CA VAL A 396 12.68 16.49 4.70
C VAL A 396 13.60 15.80 3.69
N GLU A 397 13.11 15.49 2.48
CA GLU A 397 13.93 14.85 1.43
C GLU A 397 15.12 15.71 0.96
N ASP A 398 15.06 17.02 1.17
CA ASP A 398 16.11 17.97 0.77
C ASP A 398 16.98 18.45 1.95
N ALA A 399 16.74 17.94 3.15
CA ALA A 399 17.52 18.23 4.35
C ALA A 399 18.99 17.81 4.17
N LYS A 400 19.92 18.57 4.76
CA LYS A 400 21.37 18.27 4.76
C LYS A 400 21.84 17.63 6.07
N GLY A 401 21.11 17.86 7.15
CA GLY A 401 21.32 17.24 8.45
C GLY A 401 20.00 16.94 9.11
N ILE A 402 19.88 15.77 9.70
CA ILE A 402 18.68 15.28 10.38
C ILE A 402 19.09 14.73 11.72
N LEU A 403 18.47 15.23 12.79
CA LEU A 403 18.51 14.65 14.11
C LEU A 403 17.16 14.02 14.41
N SER A 404 17.13 12.69 14.51
CA SER A 404 15.94 11.90 14.82
C SER A 404 15.94 11.52 16.30
N ILE A 405 14.90 11.91 17.04
CA ILE A 405 14.80 11.67 18.47
C ILE A 405 13.48 10.93 18.77
N GLY A 406 13.57 9.70 19.27
CA GLY A 406 12.40 8.89 19.64
C GLY A 406 11.47 8.56 18.47
N LEU A 407 11.99 8.53 17.24
CA LEU A 407 11.20 8.30 16.03
C LEU A 407 11.50 6.91 15.45
N ASP A 408 10.74 5.91 15.85
CA ASP A 408 10.73 4.61 15.19
C ASP A 408 9.69 4.58 14.05
N THR A 409 10.19 4.54 12.80
CA THR A 409 9.35 4.52 11.60
C THR A 409 9.08 3.11 11.06
N THR A 410 9.40 2.08 11.81
CA THR A 410 9.22 0.67 11.41
C THR A 410 7.74 0.32 11.22
N TYR A 411 6.90 0.68 12.19
CA TYR A 411 5.48 0.32 12.20
C TYR A 411 4.54 1.53 12.25
N GLY A 412 5.05 2.73 12.03
CA GLY A 412 4.29 3.99 11.98
C GLY A 412 5.08 5.07 11.26
N PHE A 413 4.52 6.26 11.07
CA PHE A 413 5.18 7.41 10.45
C PHE A 413 5.94 7.10 9.15
N THR A 414 5.48 6.11 8.41
CA THR A 414 6.20 5.56 7.24
C THR A 414 6.56 6.62 6.19
N PRO A 415 5.69 7.56 5.79
CA PRO A 415 6.05 8.60 4.82
C PRO A 415 7.24 9.43 5.30
N LEU A 416 7.24 9.84 6.57
CA LEU A 416 8.37 10.55 7.18
C LEU A 416 9.65 9.71 7.18
N GLY A 417 9.55 8.42 7.58
CA GLY A 417 10.70 7.52 7.56
C GLY A 417 11.31 7.36 6.16
N ILE A 418 10.47 7.33 5.12
CA ILE A 418 10.94 7.26 3.74
C ILE A 418 11.61 8.58 3.31
N ALA A 419 11.05 9.73 3.68
CA ALA A 419 11.66 11.04 3.41
C ALA A 419 13.05 11.14 4.05
N VAL A 420 13.20 10.72 5.32
CA VAL A 420 14.51 10.63 6.02
C VAL A 420 15.47 9.68 5.29
N LYS A 421 15.01 8.47 4.90
CA LYS A 421 15.83 7.51 4.16
C LYS A 421 16.28 8.05 2.79
N LYS A 422 15.41 8.79 2.10
CA LYS A 422 15.76 9.46 0.83
C LYS A 422 16.82 10.54 1.03
N ALA A 423 16.67 11.41 2.06
CA ALA A 423 17.65 12.44 2.38
C ALA A 423 19.01 11.83 2.73
N ALA A 424 19.06 10.82 3.61
CA ALA A 424 20.28 10.13 3.99
C ALA A 424 20.98 9.47 2.78
N ARG A 425 20.24 8.94 1.82
CA ARG A 425 20.79 8.40 0.55
C ARG A 425 21.27 9.48 -0.42
N LYS A 426 20.89 10.75 -0.20
CA LYS A 426 21.38 11.94 -0.93
C LYS A 426 22.51 12.66 -0.15
N ASP A 427 23.21 11.96 0.72
CA ASP A 427 24.34 12.44 1.53
C ASP A 427 23.95 13.40 2.69
N ALA A 428 22.70 13.36 3.17
CA ALA A 428 22.37 14.07 4.41
C ALA A 428 22.96 13.34 5.62
N THR A 429 23.57 14.08 6.54
CA THR A 429 24.01 13.55 7.83
C THR A 429 22.80 13.19 8.68
N LEU A 430 22.64 11.90 9.03
CA LEU A 430 21.59 11.42 9.91
C LEU A 430 22.18 10.99 11.26
N VAL A 431 21.65 11.53 12.33
CA VAL A 431 21.92 11.11 13.72
C VAL A 431 20.63 10.63 14.34
N THR A 432 20.64 9.45 14.99
CA THR A 432 19.48 8.89 15.67
C THR A 432 19.71 8.79 17.17
N ILE A 433 18.66 9.10 17.94
CA ILE A 433 18.61 8.90 19.39
C ILE A 433 17.30 8.21 19.70
N ASP A 434 17.33 6.97 20.17
CA ASP A 434 16.15 6.22 20.54
C ASP A 434 16.40 5.33 21.76
N LYS A 435 15.34 4.78 22.36
CA LYS A 435 15.45 3.80 23.45
C LYS A 435 15.97 2.44 23.03
N GLY A 436 15.97 2.13 21.74
CA GLY A 436 16.41 0.87 21.15
C GLY A 436 16.77 1.04 19.68
N GLU A 437 17.07 -0.06 19.00
CA GLU A 437 17.33 -0.06 17.56
C GLU A 437 16.07 0.32 16.77
N CYS A 438 16.20 1.23 15.81
CA CYS A 438 15.14 1.62 14.90
C CYS A 438 15.54 1.39 13.43
N ASN A 439 14.55 1.42 12.54
CA ASN A 439 14.77 1.16 11.12
C ASN A 439 15.48 2.29 10.36
N LEU A 440 15.92 3.34 11.03
CA LEU A 440 16.72 4.42 10.49
C LEU A 440 18.22 4.23 10.78
N ASP A 441 18.58 3.47 11.81
CA ASP A 441 19.96 3.32 12.31
C ASP A 441 20.93 2.80 11.25
N PHE A 442 20.46 1.96 10.30
CA PHE A 442 21.35 1.43 9.26
C PHE A 442 21.81 2.50 8.24
N LEU A 443 21.19 3.67 8.24
CA LEU A 443 21.59 4.84 7.42
C LEU A 443 22.19 5.96 8.27
N ALA A 444 22.12 5.88 9.58
CA ALA A 444 22.64 6.88 10.48
C ALA A 444 24.19 6.88 10.47
N GLU A 445 24.80 8.05 10.47
CA GLU A 445 26.23 8.22 10.69
C GLU A 445 26.59 7.87 12.14
N GLN A 446 25.69 8.22 13.06
CA GLN A 446 25.77 7.86 14.47
C GLN A 446 24.38 7.55 15.03
N GLY A 447 24.26 6.43 15.74
CA GLY A 447 23.06 6.04 16.47
C GLY A 447 23.36 5.94 17.98
N PHE A 448 22.51 6.54 18.79
CA PHE A 448 22.62 6.53 20.24
C PHE A 448 21.39 5.87 20.84
N GLN A 449 21.63 4.93 21.78
CA GLN A 449 20.56 4.32 22.56
C GLN A 449 20.54 4.95 23.95
N SER A 450 19.44 5.58 24.30
CA SER A 450 19.24 6.24 25.59
C SER A 450 17.76 6.24 25.96
N ASN A 451 17.47 6.12 27.25
CA ASN A 451 16.09 6.29 27.74
C ASN A 451 15.65 7.76 27.53
N PRO A 452 14.34 7.99 27.29
CA PRO A 452 13.81 9.33 27.08
C PRO A 452 14.14 10.34 28.19
N GLU A 453 14.25 9.89 29.42
CA GLU A 453 14.61 10.70 30.58
C GLU A 453 16.01 11.33 30.46
N GLY A 454 16.94 10.69 29.74
CA GLY A 454 18.31 11.20 29.52
C GLY A 454 18.47 12.06 28.24
N TRP A 455 17.43 12.19 27.40
CA TRP A 455 17.54 12.96 26.16
C TRP A 455 17.83 14.45 26.37
N PRO A 456 17.24 15.16 27.35
CA PRO A 456 17.57 16.56 27.60
C PRO A 456 19.07 16.78 27.89
N GLU A 457 19.65 15.97 28.78
CA GLU A 457 21.07 16.05 29.13
C GLU A 457 21.97 15.74 27.92
N PHE A 458 21.57 14.78 27.09
CA PHE A 458 22.28 14.44 25.87
C PHE A 458 22.25 15.61 24.86
N LEU A 459 21.11 16.25 24.69
CA LEU A 459 20.95 17.41 23.78
C LEU A 459 21.74 18.62 24.28
N ASP A 460 21.74 18.89 25.58
CA ASP A 460 22.57 19.95 26.18
C ASP A 460 24.06 19.72 25.95
N GLY A 461 24.48 18.46 25.81
CA GLY A 461 25.88 18.11 25.50
C GLY A 461 26.27 18.25 24.02
N ILE A 462 25.29 18.38 23.10
CA ILE A 462 25.53 18.60 21.67
C ILE A 462 25.56 20.09 21.31
N ILE A 463 24.85 20.92 22.06
CA ILE A 463 24.82 22.37 21.89
C ILE A 463 26.08 23.00 22.53
#